data_fc0d05669e2389522a2c3d135a8f4be7
#
_entry.id   fc0d05669e2389522a2c3d135a8f4be7
#
_cell.length_a   1.000
_cell.length_b   1.000
_cell.length_c   1.000
_cell.angle_alpha   90.00
_cell.angle_beta   90.00
_cell.angle_gamma   90.00
#
_symmetry.space_group_name_H-M   'P 1'
#
loop_
_entity.id
_entity.type
_entity.pdbx_description
1 polymer ?
#
loop_
_entity_poly.entity_id
_entity_poly.type
_entity_poly.pdbx_seq_one_letter_code
_entity_poly.pdbx_strand_id
1 'polypeptide(L)' 'MNNLANLHVAMAIDNCEWFEVLPFNRTGDHTLEHLSYGLAGFPAIDSQGEIHAPTGPGLGVDVDWELINTSVAQVIR' A
#
# COMPACT_ATOMS: atom_id res chain seq x y z
N MET A 1 1.37 5.78 2.94
CA MET A 1 0.26 4.91 3.45
C MET A 1 -1.14 5.33 2.99
N ASN A 2 -1.27 6.49 2.37
CA ASN A 2 -2.59 6.98 1.93
C ASN A 2 -3.28 6.07 0.92
N ASN A 3 -2.54 5.52 -0.05
CA ASN A 3 -3.14 4.62 -1.04
C ASN A 3 -3.72 3.36 -0.39
N LEU A 4 -3.02 2.81 0.59
CA LEU A 4 -3.45 1.61 1.28
C LEU A 4 -4.70 1.89 2.14
N ALA A 5 -4.70 2.99 2.87
CA ALA A 5 -5.88 3.40 3.65
C ALA A 5 -7.08 3.67 2.74
N ASN A 6 -6.87 4.36 1.62
CA ASN A 6 -7.93 4.62 0.65
C ASN A 6 -8.45 3.33 0.00
N LEU A 7 -7.58 2.35 -0.24
CA LEU A 7 -8.01 1.05 -0.76
C LEU A 7 -8.98 0.36 0.19
N HIS A 8 -8.71 0.39 1.50
CA HIS A 8 -9.64 -0.17 2.48
C HIS A 8 -11.00 0.53 2.46
N VAL A 9 -11.03 1.86 2.32
CA VAL A 9 -12.28 2.60 2.19
C VAL A 9 -13.00 2.23 0.90
N ALA A 10 -12.27 2.19 -0.22
CA ALA A 10 -12.85 1.83 -1.53
C ALA A 10 -13.50 0.45 -1.50
N MET A 11 -12.88 -0.52 -0.82
CA MET A 11 -13.41 -1.88 -0.71
C MET A 11 -14.63 -1.97 0.22
N ALA A 12 -14.79 -1.00 1.14
CA ALA A 12 -15.87 -1.01 2.12
C ALA A 12 -17.16 -0.33 1.62
N ILE A 13 -17.10 0.43 0.54
CA ILE A 13 -18.26 1.16 0.00
C ILE A 13 -18.74 0.53 -1.31
N ASP A 14 -20.02 0.70 -1.63
CA ASP A 14 -20.64 0.02 -2.77
C ASP A 14 -20.46 0.77 -4.11
N ASN A 15 -20.09 2.04 -4.07
CA ASN A 15 -20.07 2.91 -5.24
C ASN A 15 -18.67 3.23 -5.76
N CYS A 16 -17.66 2.46 -5.38
CA CYS A 16 -16.29 2.59 -5.87
C CYS A 16 -15.92 1.36 -6.70
N GLU A 17 -15.93 1.50 -8.02
CA GLU A 17 -15.57 0.41 -8.94
C GLU A 17 -14.12 0.48 -9.42
N TRP A 18 -13.48 1.64 -9.29
CA TRP A 18 -12.15 1.89 -9.83
C TRP A 18 -11.21 2.38 -8.75
N PHE A 19 -10.00 1.88 -8.78
CA PHE A 19 -8.94 2.33 -7.87
C PHE A 19 -7.67 2.56 -8.66
N GLU A 20 -7.13 3.78 -8.60
CA GLU A 20 -5.91 4.13 -9.32
C GLU A 20 -4.68 3.73 -8.50
N VAL A 21 -3.79 3.00 -9.14
CA VAL A 21 -2.50 2.60 -8.57
C VAL A 21 -1.39 3.15 -9.46
N LEU A 22 -0.44 3.84 -8.86
CA LEU A 22 0.72 4.37 -9.56
C LEU A 22 1.95 3.50 -9.24
N PRO A 23 2.21 2.47 -10.03
CA PRO A 23 3.41 1.66 -9.86
C PRO A 23 4.65 2.44 -10.30
N PHE A 24 5.76 2.25 -9.60
CA PHE A 24 7.02 2.86 -10.03
C PHE A 24 7.88 1.94 -10.90
N ASN A 25 7.54 0.66 -10.97
CA ASN A 25 8.22 -0.31 -11.81
C ASN A 25 7.33 -0.79 -12.96
N ARG A 26 7.97 -1.38 -13.98
CA ARG A 26 7.27 -1.80 -15.22
C ARG A 26 6.30 -2.95 -15.01
N THR A 27 6.51 -3.77 -14.00
CA THR A 27 5.64 -4.92 -13.69
C THR A 27 4.38 -4.52 -12.93
N GLY A 28 4.34 -3.30 -12.37
CA GLY A 28 3.19 -2.80 -11.65
C GLY A 28 3.00 -3.38 -10.24
N ASP A 29 3.95 -4.16 -9.76
CA ASP A 29 3.86 -4.83 -8.46
C ASP A 29 4.51 -4.05 -7.31
N HIS A 30 5.11 -2.89 -7.60
CA HIS A 30 5.70 -2.01 -6.61
C HIS A 30 5.21 -0.59 -6.77
N THR A 31 4.91 0.05 -5.66
CA THR A 31 4.54 1.46 -5.59
C THR A 31 5.60 2.24 -4.83
N LEU A 32 5.45 3.57 -4.79
CA LEU A 32 6.32 4.41 -3.97
C LEU A 32 6.23 4.04 -2.48
N GLU A 33 5.11 3.49 -2.04
CA GLU A 33 4.96 3.04 -0.66
C GLU A 33 5.87 1.86 -0.32
N HIS A 34 6.08 0.93 -1.26
CA HIS A 34 7.07 -0.13 -1.09
C HIS A 34 8.47 0.44 -0.89
N LEU A 35 8.84 1.43 -1.70
CA LEU A 35 10.16 2.04 -1.64
C LEU A 35 10.36 2.80 -0.32
N SER A 36 9.33 3.50 0.14
CA SER A 36 9.42 4.37 1.32
C SER A 36 9.35 3.61 2.64
N TYR A 37 8.60 2.53 2.69
CA TYR A 37 8.29 1.82 3.94
C TYR A 37 8.71 0.37 3.95
N GLY A 38 9.21 -0.17 2.84
CA GLY A 38 9.57 -1.58 2.75
C GLY A 38 8.39 -2.50 3.03
N LEU A 39 7.24 -2.23 2.44
CA LEU A 39 6.00 -2.93 2.77
C LEU A 39 6.02 -4.38 2.30
N ALA A 40 5.76 -5.29 3.20
CA ALA A 40 5.42 -6.68 2.88
C ALA A 40 3.91 -6.85 2.96
N GLY A 41 3.32 -7.53 1.99
CA GLY A 41 1.88 -7.77 1.93
C GLY A 41 1.07 -6.69 1.24
N PHE A 42 1.71 -5.67 0.67
CA PHE A 42 1.00 -4.68 -0.14
C PHE A 42 0.39 -5.39 -1.36
N PRO A 43 -0.90 -5.15 -1.64
CA PRO A 43 -1.58 -5.87 -2.70
C PRO A 43 -1.04 -5.51 -4.08
N ALA A 44 -0.88 -6.53 -4.91
CA ALA A 44 -0.56 -6.37 -6.32
C ALA A 44 -1.82 -6.42 -7.17
N ILE A 45 -1.74 -5.87 -8.38
CA ILE A 45 -2.80 -6.02 -9.39
C ILE A 45 -2.74 -7.44 -9.90
N ASP A 46 -3.85 -8.16 -9.84
CA ASP A 46 -3.93 -9.55 -10.29
C ASP A 46 -4.04 -9.67 -11.82
N SER A 47 -4.10 -10.92 -12.32
CA SER A 47 -4.16 -11.18 -13.76
C SER A 47 -5.46 -10.67 -14.43
N GLN A 48 -6.48 -10.36 -13.64
CA GLN A 48 -7.75 -9.80 -14.11
C GLN A 48 -7.80 -8.28 -14.04
N GLY A 49 -6.70 -7.65 -13.63
CA GLY A 49 -6.64 -6.20 -13.45
C GLY A 49 -7.29 -5.71 -12.16
N GLU A 50 -7.50 -6.60 -11.19
CA GLU A 50 -8.13 -6.27 -9.92
C GLU A 50 -7.10 -6.12 -8.80
N ILE A 51 -7.42 -5.29 -7.83
CA ILE A 51 -6.66 -5.12 -6.61
C ILE A 51 -7.58 -5.31 -5.40
N HIS A 52 -7.09 -6.01 -4.38
CA HIS A 52 -7.85 -6.32 -3.17
C HIS A 52 -7.14 -5.78 -1.94
N ALA A 53 -7.90 -5.26 -0.98
CA ALA A 53 -7.33 -4.81 0.28
C ALA A 53 -6.77 -6.01 1.07
N PRO A 54 -5.63 -5.84 1.76
CA PRO A 54 -5.11 -6.88 2.64
C PRO A 54 -6.11 -7.22 3.76
N THR A 55 -6.09 -8.47 4.22
CA THR A 55 -7.03 -8.99 5.21
C THR A 55 -6.45 -9.08 6.63
N GLY A 56 -5.17 -8.79 6.82
CA GLY A 56 -4.54 -8.82 8.13
C GLY A 56 -4.98 -7.69 9.05
N PRO A 57 -4.53 -7.68 10.30
CA PRO A 57 -4.89 -6.64 11.26
C PRO A 57 -4.37 -5.26 10.83
N GLY A 58 -5.06 -4.21 11.23
CA GLY A 58 -4.75 -2.84 10.84
C GLY A 58 -4.90 -2.65 9.34
N LEU A 59 -3.90 -2.08 8.70
CA LEU A 59 -3.88 -1.93 7.25
C LEU A 59 -3.51 -3.23 6.51
N GLY A 60 -3.13 -4.28 7.25
CA GLY A 60 -2.88 -5.62 6.70
C GLY A 60 -1.53 -5.79 6.03
N VAL A 61 -0.59 -4.89 6.25
CA VAL A 61 0.76 -4.96 5.71
C VAL A 61 1.80 -4.83 6.81
N ASP A 62 2.99 -5.38 6.56
CA ASP A 62 4.13 -5.23 7.45
C ASP A 62 5.04 -4.12 6.94
N VAL A 63 5.57 -3.34 7.86
CA VAL A 63 6.43 -2.20 7.60
C VAL A 63 7.87 -2.55 8.01
N ASP A 64 8.84 -2.19 7.19
CA ASP A 64 10.24 -2.30 7.54
C ASP A 64 10.64 -1.13 8.45
N TRP A 65 10.56 -1.36 9.75
CA TRP A 65 10.87 -0.35 10.75
C TRP A 65 12.34 0.06 10.75
N GLU A 66 13.24 -0.84 10.37
CA GLU A 66 14.65 -0.51 10.24
C GLU A 66 14.87 0.51 9.12
N LEU A 67 14.25 0.29 7.96
CA LEU A 67 14.28 1.24 6.84
C LEU A 67 13.71 2.60 7.26
N ILE A 68 12.58 2.61 7.93
CA ILE A 68 11.94 3.85 8.40
C ILE A 68 12.84 4.59 9.38
N ASN A 69 13.40 3.89 10.35
CA ASN A 69 14.25 4.49 11.38
C ASN A 69 15.52 5.12 10.79
N THR A 70 16.09 4.51 9.73
CA THR A 70 17.26 5.08 9.05
C THR A 70 16.91 6.27 8.17
N SER A 71 15.64 6.47 7.85
CA SER A 71 15.14 7.53 6.97
C SER A 71 14.49 8.70 7.72
N VAL A 72 14.45 8.64 9.04
CA VAL A 72 13.80 9.67 9.87
C VAL A 72 14.55 11.00 9.77
N ALA A 73 13.82 12.04 9.36
CA ALA A 73 14.35 13.41 9.29
C ALA A 73 14.04 14.22 10.57
N GLN A 74 12.91 13.93 11.22
CA GLN A 74 12.45 14.64 12.42
C GLN A 74 11.53 13.76 13.25
N VAL A 75 11.67 13.81 14.56
CA VAL A 75 10.76 13.18 15.51
C VAL A 75 10.01 14.27 16.26
N ILE A 76 8.68 14.23 16.21
CA ILE A 76 7.79 15.13 16.92
C ILE A 76 7.19 14.39 18.11
N ARG A 77 7.37 14.95 19.29
CA ARG A 77 6.90 14.33 20.54
C ARG A 77 5.93 15.26 21.30
#